data_b7b53188210619bf7b0ebb772ae13308
#
_entry.id   b7b53188210619bf7b0ebb772ae13308
#
_cell.length_a   1.000
_cell.length_b   1.000
_cell.length_c   1.000
_cell.angle_alpha   90.00
_cell.angle_beta   90.00
_cell.angle_gamma   90.00
#
_symmetry.space_group_name_H-M   'P 1'
#
loop_
_entity.id
_entity.type
_entity.pdbx_description
1 polymer ?
#
loop_
_entity_poly.entity_id
_entity_poly.type
_entity_poly.pdbx_seq_one_letter_code
_entity_poly.pdbx_strand_id
1 'polypeptide(L)'
;IELPSSDIEAFAASAKHQNIYNVKNSQYLILQNSEMLDIYKYIGDELFERVYPNKIKNYLFSVDPFDEYQACAIDSLLKDDMTIITGKPGSGKSLLSLAYCLKRIKEGASVHIFVNPVKARYSENLGYYSGDRNEKLLQNSIGDILRNKIGDIVEVESLMRDGAINIYPISDIRGIEIKKGDILYITEAQNLSIDLLKLAI
;
A
#
# COMPACT_ATOMS: atom_id res chain seq x y z
N ILE A 1 -9.92 13.55 -15.76
CA ILE A 1 -10.37 14.68 -16.60
C ILE A 1 -10.60 14.16 -18.00
N GLU A 2 -11.73 14.46 -18.59
CA GLU A 2 -12.06 14.12 -19.98
C GLU A 2 -11.56 15.22 -20.91
N LEU A 3 -10.76 14.84 -21.92
CA LEU A 3 -10.16 15.74 -22.88
C LEU A 3 -10.27 15.16 -24.31
N PRO A 4 -10.29 16.01 -25.37
CA PRO A 4 -10.10 15.57 -26.77
C PRO A 4 -8.77 14.83 -26.95
N SER A 5 -8.70 13.90 -27.92
CA SER A 5 -7.48 13.12 -28.20
C SER A 5 -6.28 14.01 -28.54
N SER A 6 -6.50 15.08 -29.31
CA SER A 6 -5.45 16.06 -29.63
C SER A 6 -4.79 16.71 -28.41
N ASP A 7 -5.58 16.97 -27.37
CA ASP A 7 -5.08 17.63 -26.15
C ASP A 7 -4.33 16.64 -25.27
N ILE A 8 -4.75 15.36 -25.23
CA ILE A 8 -4.00 14.30 -24.55
C ILE A 8 -2.67 14.04 -25.26
N GLU A 9 -2.66 13.99 -26.60
CA GLU A 9 -1.43 13.83 -27.38
C GLU A 9 -0.49 15.03 -27.21
N ALA A 10 -1.02 16.25 -27.21
CA ALA A 10 -0.23 17.46 -26.95
C ALA A 10 0.36 17.47 -25.54
N PHE A 11 -0.40 16.98 -24.55
CA PHE A 11 0.12 16.82 -23.19
C PHE A 11 1.22 15.75 -23.13
N ALA A 12 1.06 14.64 -23.84
CA ALA A 12 2.05 13.56 -23.90
C ALA A 12 3.36 13.96 -24.61
N ALA A 13 3.32 14.95 -25.52
CA ALA A 13 4.48 15.40 -26.28
C ALA A 13 5.52 16.18 -25.45
N SER A 14 5.17 16.63 -24.25
CA SER A 14 6.06 17.34 -23.33
C SER A 14 5.90 16.85 -21.90
N ALA A 15 7.01 16.78 -21.18
CA ALA A 15 6.98 16.49 -19.74
C ALA A 15 6.71 17.76 -18.88
N LYS A 16 6.77 18.95 -19.49
CA LYS A 16 6.62 20.22 -18.79
C LYS A 16 5.37 20.95 -19.28
N HIS A 17 4.44 21.20 -18.35
CA HIS A 17 3.17 21.86 -18.63
C HIS A 17 2.82 22.85 -17.54
N GLN A 18 2.21 23.97 -17.90
CA GLN A 18 1.60 24.84 -16.92
C GLN A 18 0.57 24.04 -16.11
N ASN A 19 0.69 24.06 -14.79
CA ASN A 19 -0.18 23.31 -13.89
C ASN A 19 -1.55 23.97 -13.74
N ILE A 20 -2.30 24.04 -14.83
CA ILE A 20 -3.65 24.63 -14.88
C ILE A 20 -4.68 23.86 -14.06
N TYR A 21 -4.39 22.61 -13.72
CA TYR A 21 -5.27 21.73 -12.95
C TYR A 21 -5.04 21.80 -11.44
N ASN A 22 -4.10 22.66 -10.99
CA ASN A 22 -3.75 22.78 -9.57
C ASN A 22 -3.36 21.45 -8.89
N VAL A 23 -2.71 20.55 -9.62
CA VAL A 23 -2.22 19.27 -9.09
C VAL A 23 -1.08 19.55 -8.12
N LYS A 24 -1.15 18.98 -6.92
CA LYS A 24 -0.08 19.11 -5.92
C LYS A 24 1.01 18.08 -6.16
N ASN A 25 2.21 18.36 -5.64
CA ASN A 25 3.32 17.41 -5.72
C ASN A 25 2.92 16.01 -5.24
N SER A 26 3.35 14.99 -5.97
CA SER A 26 2.98 13.57 -5.77
C SER A 26 1.51 13.21 -6.03
N GLN A 27 0.68 14.13 -6.51
CA GLN A 27 -0.66 13.80 -6.98
C GLN A 27 -0.65 13.37 -8.45
N TYR A 28 -1.70 12.63 -8.82
CA TYR A 28 -1.87 12.08 -10.17
C TYR A 28 -2.93 12.84 -10.95
N LEU A 29 -2.65 13.05 -12.23
CA LEU A 29 -3.58 13.56 -13.22
C LEU A 29 -3.92 12.42 -14.19
N ILE A 30 -5.19 12.06 -14.27
CA ILE A 30 -5.70 11.06 -15.20
C ILE A 30 -6.40 11.81 -16.33
N LEU A 31 -5.88 11.70 -17.53
CA LEU A 31 -6.46 12.25 -18.75
C LEU A 31 -7.09 11.12 -19.56
N GLN A 32 -8.36 11.26 -19.91
CA GLN A 32 -9.08 10.19 -20.62
C GLN A 32 -10.09 10.73 -21.61
N ASN A 33 -10.42 9.90 -22.57
CA ASN A 33 -11.61 10.00 -23.43
C ASN A 33 -12.08 8.58 -23.78
N SER A 34 -12.94 8.42 -24.79
CA SER A 34 -13.44 7.12 -25.21
C SER A 34 -12.38 6.16 -25.78
N GLU A 35 -11.21 6.67 -26.20
CA GLU A 35 -10.18 5.92 -26.91
C GLU A 35 -8.85 5.87 -26.17
N MET A 36 -8.55 6.89 -25.35
CA MET A 36 -7.26 7.09 -24.70
C MET A 36 -7.41 7.27 -23.20
N LEU A 37 -6.47 6.70 -22.44
CA LEU A 37 -6.29 6.93 -21.01
C LEU A 37 -4.80 7.05 -20.73
N ASP A 38 -4.41 8.23 -20.22
CA ASP A 38 -3.04 8.52 -19.80
C ASP A 38 -2.99 8.97 -18.34
N ILE A 39 -1.98 8.54 -17.64
CA ILE A 39 -1.76 8.87 -16.23
C ILE A 39 -0.45 9.63 -16.11
N TYR A 40 -0.47 10.73 -15.39
CA TYR A 40 0.70 11.56 -15.10
C TYR A 40 0.81 11.82 -13.60
N LYS A 41 2.02 11.74 -13.06
CA LYS A 41 2.35 12.16 -11.70
C LYS A 41 2.96 13.55 -11.75
N TYR A 42 2.45 14.48 -10.96
CA TYR A 42 3.05 15.80 -10.82
C TYR A 42 4.22 15.73 -9.82
N ILE A 43 5.41 16.12 -10.26
CA ILE A 43 6.64 16.06 -9.48
C ILE A 43 7.19 17.44 -9.09
N GLY A 44 6.40 18.51 -9.30
CA GLY A 44 6.77 19.90 -9.04
C GLY A 44 7.34 20.61 -10.26
N ASP A 45 7.55 21.91 -10.17
CA ASP A 45 8.18 22.75 -11.20
C ASP A 45 7.59 22.61 -12.61
N GLU A 46 6.25 22.47 -12.68
CA GLU A 46 5.49 22.23 -13.92
C GLU A 46 5.90 20.94 -14.66
N LEU A 47 6.53 19.99 -13.94
CA LEU A 47 6.92 18.71 -14.48
C LEU A 47 5.89 17.64 -14.17
N PHE A 48 5.51 16.88 -15.20
CA PHE A 48 4.64 15.74 -15.14
C PHE A 48 5.36 14.51 -15.68
N GLU A 49 5.44 13.48 -14.86
CA GLU A 49 6.00 12.18 -15.25
C GLU A 49 4.88 11.25 -15.68
N ARG A 50 4.95 10.70 -16.90
CA ARG A 50 3.98 9.72 -17.38
C ARG A 50 4.11 8.43 -16.59
N VAL A 51 3.00 7.94 -16.08
CA VAL A 51 2.90 6.69 -15.33
C VAL A 51 2.47 5.57 -16.27
N TYR A 52 3.31 4.58 -16.39
CA TYR A 52 2.96 3.35 -17.10
C TYR A 52 2.42 2.34 -16.10
N PRO A 53 1.31 1.63 -16.44
CA PRO A 53 0.79 0.58 -15.58
C PRO A 53 1.86 -0.47 -15.30
N ASN A 54 2.36 -0.48 -14.09
CA ASN A 54 3.36 -1.44 -13.63
C ASN A 54 2.67 -2.51 -12.80
N LYS A 55 3.24 -3.71 -12.79
CA LYS A 55 2.81 -4.77 -11.90
C LYS A 55 3.78 -4.93 -10.73
N ILE A 56 3.25 -5.30 -9.58
CA ILE A 56 4.07 -5.72 -8.45
C ILE A 56 4.36 -7.20 -8.61
N LYS A 57 5.63 -7.54 -8.86
CA LYS A 57 6.12 -8.91 -8.88
C LYS A 57 6.83 -9.22 -7.58
N ASN A 58 6.37 -10.21 -6.86
CA ASN A 58 7.08 -10.79 -5.74
C ASN A 58 7.40 -12.27 -6.03
N TYR A 59 7.94 -13.00 -5.08
CA TYR A 59 8.34 -14.39 -5.30
C TYR A 59 7.18 -15.40 -5.26
N LEU A 60 5.99 -14.97 -4.80
CA LEU A 60 4.82 -15.84 -4.64
C LEU A 60 3.78 -15.62 -5.74
N PHE A 61 3.53 -14.35 -6.11
CA PHE A 61 2.54 -13.99 -7.11
C PHE A 61 2.86 -12.65 -7.77
N SER A 62 2.06 -12.30 -8.75
CA SER A 62 2.11 -11.00 -9.41
C SER A 62 0.75 -10.31 -9.30
N VAL A 63 0.75 -9.01 -9.09
CA VAL A 63 -0.46 -8.18 -9.08
C VAL A 63 -0.34 -7.15 -10.19
N ASP A 64 -1.25 -7.23 -11.15
CA ASP A 64 -1.46 -6.23 -12.18
C ASP A 64 -2.53 -5.23 -11.69
N PRO A 65 -2.43 -3.93 -12.01
CA PRO A 65 -3.48 -2.99 -11.69
C PRO A 65 -4.76 -3.33 -12.47
N PHE A 66 -5.90 -3.32 -11.79
CA PHE A 66 -7.20 -3.55 -12.40
C PHE A 66 -7.75 -2.28 -13.06
N ASP A 67 -7.40 -1.13 -12.51
CA ASP A 67 -7.84 0.20 -12.96
C ASP A 67 -6.70 1.24 -12.82
N GLU A 68 -6.97 2.45 -13.29
CA GLU A 68 -6.04 3.58 -13.25
C GLU A 68 -5.69 4.01 -11.81
N TYR A 69 -6.61 3.86 -10.87
CA TYR A 69 -6.38 4.20 -9.46
C TYR A 69 -5.43 3.21 -8.80
N GLN A 70 -5.57 1.93 -9.12
CA GLN A 70 -4.60 0.91 -8.69
C GLN A 70 -3.24 1.11 -9.35
N ALA A 71 -3.20 1.55 -10.62
CA ALA A 71 -1.94 1.90 -11.28
C ALA A 71 -1.22 3.06 -10.57
N CYS A 72 -1.95 4.11 -10.19
CA CYS A 72 -1.41 5.21 -9.37
C CYS A 72 -0.90 4.71 -8.01
N ALA A 73 -1.67 3.85 -7.33
CA ALA A 73 -1.27 3.31 -6.03
C ALA A 73 0.00 2.45 -6.13
N ILE A 74 0.13 1.65 -7.18
CA ILE A 74 1.33 0.84 -7.44
C ILE A 74 2.53 1.74 -7.73
N ASP A 75 2.36 2.79 -8.55
CA ASP A 75 3.43 3.74 -8.86
C ASP A 75 3.93 4.42 -7.57
N SER A 76 3.01 4.88 -6.72
CA SER A 76 3.35 5.49 -5.43
C SER A 76 4.08 4.51 -4.50
N LEU A 77 3.59 3.27 -4.35
CA LEU A 77 4.27 2.24 -3.56
C LEU A 77 5.69 1.94 -4.03
N LEU A 78 5.94 2.04 -5.35
CA LEU A 78 7.25 1.73 -5.92
C LEU A 78 8.24 2.89 -5.86
N LYS A 79 7.77 4.14 -5.79
CA LYS A 79 8.60 5.33 -5.97
C LYS A 79 8.64 6.28 -4.77
N ASP A 80 7.59 6.31 -3.96
CA ASP A 80 7.47 7.28 -2.86
C ASP A 80 7.90 6.65 -1.53
N ASP A 81 8.51 7.46 -0.67
CA ASP A 81 8.90 7.04 0.69
C ASP A 81 7.68 6.79 1.59
N MET A 82 6.57 7.48 1.33
CA MET A 82 5.32 7.34 2.06
C MET A 82 4.13 7.30 1.10
N THR A 83 3.30 6.28 1.24
CA THR A 83 2.07 6.11 0.46
C THR A 83 0.87 5.93 1.37
N ILE A 84 -0.17 6.72 1.14
CA ILE A 84 -1.47 6.59 1.82
C ILE A 84 -2.50 6.09 0.80
N ILE A 85 -2.99 4.88 1.00
CA ILE A 85 -3.98 4.27 0.11
C ILE A 85 -5.36 4.35 0.75
N THR A 86 -6.27 5.06 0.11
CA THR A 86 -7.68 5.17 0.51
C THR A 86 -8.59 4.55 -0.54
N GLY A 87 -9.79 4.15 -0.15
CA GLY A 87 -10.77 3.59 -1.09
C GLY A 87 -11.81 2.73 -0.39
N LYS A 88 -12.84 2.34 -1.13
CA LYS A 88 -13.96 1.50 -0.64
C LYS A 88 -13.47 0.12 -0.18
N PRO A 89 -14.20 -0.57 0.71
CA PRO A 89 -13.95 -1.99 0.99
C PRO A 89 -13.93 -2.80 -0.31
N GLY A 90 -13.02 -3.77 -0.41
CA GLY A 90 -12.88 -4.61 -1.60
C GLY A 90 -12.11 -4.00 -2.77
N SER A 91 -11.66 -2.73 -2.70
CA SER A 91 -10.89 -2.08 -3.78
C SER A 91 -9.42 -2.52 -3.91
N GLY A 92 -8.99 -3.57 -3.23
CA GLY A 92 -7.64 -4.13 -3.37
C GLY A 92 -6.55 -3.47 -2.54
N LYS A 93 -6.84 -2.48 -1.69
CA LYS A 93 -5.84 -1.74 -0.88
C LYS A 93 -4.84 -2.65 -0.17
N SER A 94 -5.35 -3.55 0.65
CA SER A 94 -4.50 -4.47 1.43
C SER A 94 -3.75 -5.47 0.54
N LEU A 95 -4.33 -5.87 -0.59
CA LEU A 95 -3.66 -6.73 -1.56
C LEU A 95 -2.45 -6.04 -2.18
N LEU A 96 -2.59 -4.80 -2.64
CA LEU A 96 -1.50 -4.02 -3.22
C LEU A 96 -0.40 -3.76 -2.19
N SER A 97 -0.76 -3.35 -0.98
CA SER A 97 0.21 -3.10 0.11
C SER A 97 0.98 -4.36 0.47
N LEU A 98 0.31 -5.51 0.64
CA LEU A 98 0.97 -6.77 0.96
C LEU A 98 1.82 -7.31 -0.20
N ALA A 99 1.36 -7.16 -1.44
CA ALA A 99 2.17 -7.52 -2.61
C ALA A 99 3.48 -6.73 -2.66
N TYR A 100 3.42 -5.43 -2.34
CA TYR A 100 4.60 -4.59 -2.22
C TYR A 100 5.49 -5.01 -1.04
N CYS A 101 4.92 -5.29 0.13
CA CYS A 101 5.67 -5.81 1.28
C CYS A 101 6.45 -7.09 0.93
N LEU A 102 5.80 -8.06 0.28
CA LEU A 102 6.44 -9.30 -0.16
C LEU A 102 7.54 -9.07 -1.21
N LYS A 103 7.35 -8.08 -2.09
CA LYS A 103 8.42 -7.66 -3.01
C LYS A 103 9.64 -7.16 -2.25
N ARG A 104 9.45 -6.31 -1.24
CA ARG A 104 10.54 -5.73 -0.44
C ARG A 104 11.24 -6.78 0.42
N ILE A 105 10.52 -7.79 0.94
CA ILE A 105 11.11 -8.93 1.64
C ILE A 105 12.09 -9.68 0.72
N LYS A 106 11.69 -9.90 -0.54
CA LYS A 106 12.59 -10.50 -1.55
C LYS A 106 13.86 -9.67 -1.77
N GLU A 107 13.79 -8.36 -1.57
CA GLU A 107 14.91 -7.43 -1.68
C GLU A 107 15.72 -7.30 -0.38
N GLY A 108 15.36 -8.06 0.66
CA GLY A 108 16.08 -8.14 1.94
C GLY A 108 15.57 -7.18 3.03
N ALA A 109 14.44 -6.50 2.82
CA ALA A 109 13.82 -5.66 3.85
C ALA A 109 13.01 -6.53 4.84
N SER A 110 12.92 -6.08 6.09
CA SER A 110 11.91 -6.56 7.03
C SER A 110 10.64 -5.72 6.94
N VAL A 111 9.50 -6.36 7.16
CA VAL A 111 8.19 -5.69 7.13
C VAL A 111 7.57 -5.71 8.52
N HIS A 112 7.24 -4.53 9.01
CA HIS A 112 6.61 -4.32 10.31
C HIS A 112 5.15 -3.89 10.09
N ILE A 113 4.21 -4.80 10.34
CA ILE A 113 2.78 -4.59 10.14
C ILE A 113 2.15 -4.21 11.47
N PHE A 114 1.63 -3.00 11.56
CA PHE A 114 0.89 -2.54 12.73
C PHE A 114 -0.61 -2.67 12.47
N VAL A 115 -1.24 -3.48 13.29
CA VAL A 115 -2.69 -3.72 13.24
C VAL A 115 -3.39 -2.97 14.37
N ASN A 116 -4.51 -2.33 14.04
CA ASN A 116 -5.42 -1.84 15.07
C ASN A 116 -6.41 -2.97 15.37
N PRO A 117 -6.34 -3.59 16.55
CA PRO A 117 -7.35 -4.56 16.95
C PRO A 117 -8.67 -3.81 17.16
N VAL A 118 -9.46 -3.69 16.09
CA VAL A 118 -10.84 -3.20 16.21
C VAL A 118 -11.55 -4.18 17.13
N LYS A 119 -11.90 -3.75 18.33
CA LYS A 119 -12.86 -4.47 19.17
C LYS A 119 -14.16 -4.52 18.37
N ALA A 120 -14.43 -5.63 17.71
CA ALA A 120 -15.79 -5.90 17.29
C ALA A 120 -16.66 -5.69 18.51
N ARG A 121 -17.77 -4.95 18.40
CA ARG A 121 -18.64 -4.56 19.53
C ARG A 121 -19.14 -5.75 20.37
N TYR A 122 -18.80 -6.96 19.97
CA TYR A 122 -19.19 -8.25 20.57
C TYR A 122 -18.05 -9.27 20.66
N SER A 123 -16.78 -8.91 20.37
CA SER A 123 -15.67 -9.84 20.56
C SER A 123 -15.14 -9.71 21.98
N GLU A 124 -15.19 -10.82 22.69
CA GLU A 124 -14.52 -11.00 23.97
C GLU A 124 -13.02 -10.66 23.86
N ASN A 125 -12.42 -10.23 24.96
CA ASN A 125 -11.02 -9.80 25.03
C ASN A 125 -10.07 -10.77 24.31
N LEU A 126 -9.03 -10.28 23.65
CA LEU A 126 -7.92 -11.05 23.04
C LEU A 126 -7.35 -12.18 23.92
N GLY A 127 -7.68 -12.21 25.22
CA GLY A 127 -7.33 -13.27 26.15
C GLY A 127 -8.03 -14.63 25.92
N TYR A 128 -9.06 -14.67 25.09
CA TYR A 128 -9.87 -15.89 24.88
C TYR A 128 -9.43 -16.76 23.69
N TYR A 129 -8.53 -16.29 22.83
CA TYR A 129 -8.01 -17.13 21.75
C TYR A 129 -6.89 -18.03 22.27
N SER A 130 -7.01 -19.33 22.06
CA SER A 130 -5.94 -20.30 22.30
C SER A 130 -4.83 -20.11 21.26
N GLY A 131 -3.59 -20.04 21.70
CA GLY A 131 -2.44 -19.88 20.83
C GLY A 131 -1.46 -18.81 21.32
N ASP A 132 -0.28 -18.77 20.70
CA ASP A 132 0.70 -17.75 21.02
C ASP A 132 0.24 -16.36 20.47
N ARG A 133 1.02 -15.31 20.80
CA ARG A 133 0.71 -13.92 20.39
C ARG A 133 0.64 -13.77 18.86
N ASN A 134 1.50 -14.49 18.13
CA ASN A 134 1.61 -14.41 16.69
C ASN A 134 0.41 -15.10 16.01
N GLU A 135 0.00 -16.26 16.53
CA GLU A 135 -1.21 -16.96 16.04
C GLU A 135 -2.46 -16.10 16.21
N LYS A 136 -2.59 -15.39 17.33
CA LYS A 136 -3.70 -14.46 17.57
C LYS A 136 -3.71 -13.28 16.60
N LEU A 137 -2.54 -12.75 16.24
CA LEU A 137 -2.42 -11.66 15.28
C LEU A 137 -2.66 -12.10 13.84
N LEU A 138 -2.34 -13.38 13.51
CA LEU A 138 -2.63 -13.97 12.20
C LEU A 138 -4.13 -14.26 11.98
N GLN A 139 -4.95 -14.23 13.01
CA GLN A 139 -6.42 -14.40 12.91
C GLN A 139 -7.12 -13.09 12.48
N ASN A 140 -6.40 -12.01 12.24
CA ASN A 140 -6.94 -10.77 11.69
C ASN A 140 -7.03 -10.79 10.14
N SER A 141 -7.64 -9.75 9.57
CA SER A 141 -7.83 -9.61 8.11
C SER A 141 -6.52 -9.70 7.30
N ILE A 142 -5.38 -9.31 7.87
CA ILE A 142 -4.07 -9.42 7.23
C ILE A 142 -3.63 -10.88 7.15
N GLY A 143 -3.79 -11.64 8.24
CA GLY A 143 -3.52 -13.07 8.25
C GLY A 143 -4.36 -13.83 7.24
N ASP A 144 -5.64 -13.50 7.11
CA ASP A 144 -6.52 -14.11 6.12
C ASP A 144 -6.08 -13.79 4.68
N ILE A 145 -5.68 -12.55 4.39
CA ILE A 145 -5.15 -12.18 3.08
C ILE A 145 -3.85 -12.92 2.79
N LEU A 146 -2.93 -12.99 3.76
CA LEU A 146 -1.67 -13.71 3.61
C LEU A 146 -1.94 -15.20 3.31
N ARG A 147 -2.80 -15.86 4.08
CA ARG A 147 -3.18 -17.27 3.85
C ARG A 147 -3.80 -17.47 2.48
N ASN A 148 -4.77 -16.62 2.10
CA ASN A 148 -5.52 -16.76 0.85
C ASN A 148 -4.65 -16.48 -0.39
N LYS A 149 -3.64 -15.62 -0.29
CA LYS A 149 -2.80 -15.23 -1.44
C LYS A 149 -1.50 -16.03 -1.52
N ILE A 150 -0.91 -16.34 -0.39
CA ILE A 150 0.29 -17.19 -0.33
C ILE A 150 -0.12 -18.66 -0.53
N GLY A 151 -1.34 -19.03 -0.08
CA GLY A 151 -1.86 -20.39 -0.22
C GLY A 151 -1.16 -21.43 0.66
N ASP A 152 -0.07 -21.05 1.30
CA ASP A 152 0.72 -21.89 2.18
C ASP A 152 0.96 -21.18 3.53
N ILE A 153 0.32 -21.67 4.57
CA ILE A 153 0.46 -21.14 5.92
C ILE A 153 1.89 -21.36 6.46
N VAL A 154 2.54 -22.43 6.03
CA VAL A 154 3.91 -22.78 6.45
C VAL A 154 4.90 -21.71 5.96
N GLU A 155 4.69 -21.18 4.76
CA GLU A 155 5.52 -20.08 4.23
C GLU A 155 5.33 -18.80 5.04
N VAL A 156 4.08 -18.44 5.40
CA VAL A 156 3.81 -17.26 6.26
C VAL A 156 4.48 -17.39 7.62
N GLU A 157 4.37 -18.56 8.24
CA GLU A 157 5.00 -18.86 9.53
C GLU A 157 6.53 -18.83 9.43
N SER A 158 7.11 -19.30 8.31
CA SER A 158 8.55 -19.19 8.06
C SER A 158 9.00 -17.74 7.98
N LEU A 159 8.32 -16.90 7.19
CA LEU A 159 8.62 -15.48 7.08
C LEU A 159 8.53 -14.75 8.43
N MET A 160 7.59 -15.14 9.27
CA MET A 160 7.45 -14.58 10.63
C MET A 160 8.57 -15.07 11.56
N ARG A 161 8.92 -16.35 11.50
CA ARG A 161 9.99 -16.96 12.30
C ARG A 161 11.34 -16.34 11.97
N ASP A 162 11.58 -16.08 10.69
CA ASP A 162 12.81 -15.48 10.17
C ASP A 162 12.88 -13.96 10.39
N GLY A 163 11.81 -13.36 10.95
CA GLY A 163 11.72 -11.93 11.21
C GLY A 163 11.52 -11.07 9.95
N ALA A 164 11.23 -11.70 8.80
CA ALA A 164 10.94 -11.00 7.57
C ALA A 164 9.56 -10.30 7.62
N ILE A 165 8.59 -10.93 8.31
CA ILE A 165 7.29 -10.33 8.64
C ILE A 165 7.13 -10.27 10.15
N ASN A 166 6.87 -9.07 10.67
CA ASN A 166 6.61 -8.82 12.08
C ASN A 166 5.23 -8.16 12.20
N ILE A 167 4.36 -8.72 13.02
CA ILE A 167 3.00 -8.19 13.23
C ILE A 167 2.87 -7.70 14.68
N TYR A 168 2.44 -6.46 14.85
CA TYR A 168 2.33 -5.82 16.16
C TYR A 168 0.96 -5.14 16.33
N PRO A 169 0.40 -5.11 17.53
CA PRO A 169 -0.66 -4.18 17.82
C PRO A 169 -0.13 -2.75 17.75
N ILE A 170 -0.93 -1.81 17.27
CA ILE A 170 -0.51 -0.40 17.10
C ILE A 170 -0.06 0.26 18.42
N SER A 171 -0.53 -0.22 19.56
CA SER A 171 -0.09 0.25 20.89
C SER A 171 1.41 0.10 21.11
N ASP A 172 2.02 -0.86 20.44
CA ASP A 172 3.43 -1.21 20.64
C ASP A 172 4.39 -0.37 19.76
N ILE A 173 3.86 0.51 18.92
CA ILE A 173 4.66 1.28 17.94
C ILE A 173 5.82 2.08 18.59
N ARG A 174 5.65 2.53 19.83
CA ARG A 174 6.69 3.28 20.56
C ARG A 174 7.91 2.43 20.96
N GLY A 175 7.76 1.10 21.01
CA GLY A 175 8.79 0.18 21.50
C GLY A 175 9.49 -0.60 20.39
N ILE A 176 9.12 -0.38 19.13
CA ILE A 176 9.65 -1.13 17.99
C ILE A 176 10.64 -0.26 17.23
N GLU A 177 11.86 -0.75 17.09
CA GLU A 177 12.89 -0.15 16.24
C GLU A 177 12.69 -0.62 14.79
N ILE A 178 12.54 0.35 13.88
CA ILE A 178 12.44 0.11 12.44
C ILE A 178 13.72 0.60 11.79
N LYS A 179 14.41 -0.30 11.11
CA LYS A 179 15.69 0.01 10.46
C LYS A 179 15.49 0.72 9.14
N LYS A 180 16.46 1.51 8.73
CA LYS A 180 16.46 2.13 7.41
C LYS A 180 16.36 1.06 6.31
N GLY A 181 15.38 1.19 5.45
CA GLY A 181 15.11 0.24 4.36
C GLY A 181 14.02 -0.77 4.67
N ASP A 182 13.64 -0.94 5.95
CA ASP A 182 12.47 -1.73 6.33
C ASP A 182 11.16 -1.03 5.95
N ILE A 183 10.09 -1.80 5.92
CA ILE A 183 8.74 -1.30 5.61
C ILE A 183 7.91 -1.20 6.88
N LEU A 184 7.40 -0.01 7.12
CA LEU A 184 6.34 0.23 8.10
C LEU A 184 4.99 0.19 7.39
N TYR A 185 4.14 -0.77 7.72
CA TYR A 185 2.79 -0.88 7.17
C TYR A 185 1.74 -0.76 8.28
N ILE A 186 0.92 0.27 8.23
CA ILE A 186 -0.17 0.51 9.18
C ILE A 186 -1.48 0.17 8.50
N THR A 187 -2.25 -0.77 9.06
CA THR A 187 -3.58 -1.12 8.58
C THR A 187 -4.65 -0.33 9.30
N GLU A 188 -5.76 -0.01 8.60
CA GLU A 188 -6.91 0.68 9.18
C GLU A 188 -6.52 1.99 9.89
N ALA A 189 -5.60 2.75 9.29
CA ALA A 189 -5.01 3.97 9.87
C ALA A 189 -6.06 5.03 10.24
N GLN A 190 -7.25 5.04 9.60
CA GLN A 190 -8.35 5.94 9.92
C GLN A 190 -8.93 5.74 11.34
N ASN A 191 -8.64 4.60 11.97
CA ASN A 191 -9.09 4.29 13.32
C ASN A 191 -8.08 4.76 14.41
N LEU A 192 -6.95 5.37 13.99
CA LEU A 192 -5.91 5.84 14.90
C LEU A 192 -6.17 7.27 15.33
N SER A 193 -5.76 7.58 16.56
CA SER A 193 -5.67 8.97 17.00
C SER A 193 -4.52 9.70 16.26
N ILE A 194 -4.64 11.02 16.13
CA ILE A 194 -3.61 11.85 15.51
C ILE A 194 -2.26 11.67 16.24
N ASP A 195 -2.28 11.50 17.57
CA ASP A 195 -1.07 11.33 18.35
C ASP A 195 -0.36 10.01 18.06
N LEU A 196 -1.10 8.93 17.80
CA LEU A 196 -0.53 7.65 17.37
C LEU A 196 0.03 7.74 15.95
N LEU A 197 -0.65 8.43 15.04
CA LEU A 197 -0.14 8.65 13.69
C LEU A 197 1.16 9.46 13.67
N LYS A 198 1.25 10.51 14.49
CA LYS A 198 2.48 11.32 14.62
C LYS A 198 3.68 10.54 15.17
N LEU A 199 3.45 9.44 15.86
CA LEU A 199 4.53 8.58 16.35
C LEU A 199 5.03 7.59 15.30
N ALA A 200 4.24 7.36 14.25
CA ALA A 200 4.55 6.42 13.19
C ALA A 200 5.29 7.08 12.01
N ILE A 201 5.22 8.40 11.91
CA ILE A 201 5.80 9.22 10.86
C ILE A 201 6.98 10.02 11.43
#